data_51e521158e75b308a39eb704c87c742b
#
_entry.id   51e521158e75b308a39eb704c87c742b
#
_cell.length_a   1.000
_cell.length_b   1.000
_cell.length_c   1.000
_cell.angle_alpha   90.00
_cell.angle_beta   90.00
_cell.angle_gamma   90.00
#
_symmetry.space_group_name_H-M   'P 1'
#
loop_
_entity.id
_entity.type
_entity.pdbx_description
1 polymer ?
#
loop_
_entity_poly.entity_id
_entity_poly.type
_entity_poly.pdbx_seq_one_letter_code
_entity_poly.pdbx_strand_id
1 'polypeptide(L)'
;PIADTNTSLQHLRSQLSLWLVLALCSAVVLLGWRLGLRPAAAIVLLLLLAIGSALLISLLLQQQLNIFNLVAALLVLALALDYGIFFTARLQHQEVVQAVLLSATTSSLAFGLLSFSSTPAIASFGLTVFLGVALSCALAPLLSVMVVRESEKRAAL
;
A
#
# COMPACT_ATOMS: atom_id res chain seq x y z
N PRO A 1 30.51 0.22 21.10
CA PRO A 1 29.32 -0.61 20.86
C PRO A 1 28.12 0.19 20.33
N ILE A 2 27.85 1.42 20.84
CA ILE A 2 26.68 2.23 20.42
C ILE A 2 26.86 2.80 19.00
N ALA A 3 28.09 3.14 18.61
CA ALA A 3 28.38 3.64 17.27
C ALA A 3 28.17 2.57 16.19
N ASP A 4 28.50 1.33 16.46
CA ASP A 4 28.32 0.20 15.54
C ASP A 4 26.83 -0.11 15.30
N THR A 5 26.02 0.06 16.33
CA THR A 5 24.55 -0.13 16.22
C THR A 5 23.91 0.94 15.35
N ASN A 6 24.34 2.20 15.46
CA ASN A 6 23.82 3.29 14.65
C ASN A 6 24.19 3.14 13.16
N THR A 7 25.41 2.73 12.86
CA THR A 7 25.84 2.48 11.46
C THR A 7 25.10 1.28 10.85
N SER A 8 24.89 0.21 11.63
CA SER A 8 24.11 -0.94 11.18
C SER A 8 22.66 -0.60 10.93
N LEU A 9 22.02 0.22 11.78
CA LEU A 9 20.64 0.69 11.57
C LEU A 9 20.51 1.61 10.35
N GLN A 10 21.48 2.48 10.10
CA GLN A 10 21.49 3.32 8.90
C GLN A 10 21.65 2.49 7.64
N HIS A 11 22.49 1.45 7.68
CA HIS A 11 22.68 0.54 6.55
C HIS A 11 21.39 -0.25 6.25
N LEU A 12 20.73 -0.77 7.26
CA LEU A 12 19.45 -1.47 7.12
C LEU A 12 18.36 -0.53 6.57
N ARG A 13 18.31 0.71 7.05
CA ARG A 13 17.34 1.70 6.58
C ARG A 13 17.55 2.05 5.10
N SER A 14 18.78 2.22 4.66
CA SER A 14 19.09 2.50 3.26
C SER A 14 18.81 1.29 2.36
N GLN A 15 19.11 0.08 2.83
CA GLN A 15 18.77 -1.15 2.10
C GLN A 15 17.25 -1.34 1.96
N LEU A 16 16.48 -1.15 3.03
CA LEU A 16 15.02 -1.29 2.99
C LEU A 16 14.38 -0.24 2.07
N SER A 17 14.87 1.02 2.07
CA SER A 17 14.39 2.04 1.15
C SER A 17 14.70 1.70 -0.31
N LEU A 18 15.87 1.13 -0.58
CA LEU A 18 16.25 0.66 -1.91
C LEU A 18 15.36 -0.50 -2.38
N TRP A 19 15.09 -1.48 -1.51
CA TRP A 19 14.17 -2.58 -1.81
C TRP A 19 12.74 -2.09 -2.08
N LEU A 20 12.28 -1.08 -1.35
CA LEU A 20 10.96 -0.47 -1.57
C LEU A 20 10.88 0.20 -2.94
N VAL A 21 11.92 0.94 -3.33
CA VAL A 21 11.98 1.56 -4.66
C VAL A 21 12.06 0.50 -5.76
N LEU A 22 12.88 -0.53 -5.59
CA LEU A 22 12.98 -1.64 -6.55
C LEU A 22 11.64 -2.39 -6.69
N ALA A 23 10.96 -2.66 -5.57
CA ALA A 23 9.65 -3.30 -5.58
C ALA A 23 8.61 -2.43 -6.30
N LEU A 24 8.61 -1.12 -6.04
CA LEU A 24 7.72 -0.18 -6.73
C LEU A 24 8.02 -0.14 -8.24
N CYS A 25 9.29 -0.02 -8.64
CA CYS A 25 9.69 -0.01 -10.04
C CYS A 25 9.31 -1.32 -10.76
N SER A 26 9.56 -2.47 -10.12
CA SER A 26 9.19 -3.78 -10.69
C SER A 26 7.68 -3.93 -10.85
N ALA A 27 6.92 -3.46 -9.88
CA ALA A 27 5.45 -3.44 -9.95
C ALA A 27 4.95 -2.57 -11.11
N VAL A 28 5.50 -1.36 -11.28
CA VAL A 28 5.16 -0.46 -12.39
C VAL A 28 5.43 -1.09 -13.75
N VAL A 29 6.60 -1.72 -13.92
CA VAL A 29 6.99 -2.38 -15.17
C VAL A 29 6.08 -3.57 -15.48
N LEU A 30 5.84 -4.44 -14.51
CA LEU A 30 4.98 -5.62 -14.68
C LEU A 30 3.53 -5.24 -14.97
N LEU A 31 2.98 -4.26 -14.25
CA LEU A 31 1.63 -3.78 -14.45
C LEU A 31 1.48 -3.08 -15.80
N GLY A 32 2.45 -2.26 -16.19
CA GLY A 32 2.46 -1.57 -17.47
C GLY A 32 2.47 -2.54 -18.64
N TRP A 33 3.25 -3.62 -18.52
CA TRP A 33 3.33 -4.66 -19.55
C TRP A 33 2.07 -5.53 -19.63
N ARG A 34 1.49 -5.90 -18.48
CA ARG A 34 0.34 -6.82 -18.41
C ARG A 34 -1.01 -6.14 -18.64
N LEU A 35 -1.24 -4.98 -18.07
CA LEU A 35 -2.55 -4.31 -18.03
C LEU A 35 -2.61 -3.11 -18.99
N GLY A 36 -1.48 -2.65 -19.49
CA GLY A 36 -1.36 -1.41 -20.27
C GLY A 36 -1.11 -0.19 -19.37
N LEU A 37 -0.70 0.92 -20.00
CA LEU A 37 -0.20 2.11 -19.29
C LEU A 37 -1.23 2.78 -18.38
N ARG A 38 -2.51 2.75 -18.73
CA ARG A 38 -3.56 3.48 -17.99
C ARG A 38 -3.97 2.80 -16.70
N PRO A 39 -4.41 1.52 -16.71
CA PRO A 39 -4.71 0.83 -15.47
C PRO A 39 -3.49 0.70 -14.58
N ALA A 40 -2.29 0.54 -15.17
CA ALA A 40 -1.05 0.57 -14.41
C ALA A 40 -0.84 1.91 -13.71
N ALA A 41 -1.06 3.04 -14.39
CA ALA A 41 -0.94 4.38 -13.81
C ALA A 41 -1.94 4.60 -12.67
N ALA A 42 -3.17 4.10 -12.79
CA ALA A 42 -4.16 4.18 -11.71
C ALA A 42 -3.74 3.39 -10.47
N ILE A 43 -3.20 2.18 -10.67
CA ILE A 43 -2.71 1.34 -9.56
C ILE A 43 -1.48 1.99 -8.91
N VAL A 44 -0.55 2.54 -9.70
CA VAL A 44 0.61 3.27 -9.17
C VAL A 44 0.18 4.49 -8.36
N LEU A 45 -0.81 5.24 -8.85
CA LEU A 45 -1.38 6.37 -8.11
C LEU A 45 -2.00 5.90 -6.78
N LEU A 46 -2.74 4.79 -6.80
CA LEU A 46 -3.27 4.17 -5.57
C LEU A 46 -2.15 3.87 -4.57
N LEU A 47 -1.07 3.24 -5.04
CA LEU A 47 0.08 2.89 -4.19
C LEU A 47 0.72 4.12 -3.56
N LEU A 48 0.97 5.15 -4.36
CA LEU A 48 1.58 6.39 -3.88
C LEU A 48 0.68 7.11 -2.88
N LEU A 49 -0.63 7.15 -3.12
CA LEU A 49 -1.60 7.75 -2.21
C LEU A 49 -1.71 6.95 -0.91
N ALA A 50 -1.78 5.61 -0.98
CA ALA A 50 -1.90 4.76 0.19
C ALA A 50 -0.65 4.84 1.09
N ILE A 51 0.53 4.69 0.51
CA ILE A 51 1.80 4.77 1.25
C ILE A 51 2.05 6.19 1.75
N GLY A 52 1.89 7.20 0.88
CA GLY A 52 2.12 8.60 1.21
C GLY A 52 1.20 9.08 2.33
N SER A 53 -0.09 8.76 2.27
CA SER A 53 -1.05 9.14 3.31
C SER A 53 -0.81 8.40 4.62
N ALA A 54 -0.48 7.10 4.58
CA ALA A 54 -0.15 6.34 5.78
C ALA A 54 1.09 6.89 6.50
N LEU A 55 2.13 7.23 5.76
CA LEU A 55 3.34 7.85 6.31
C LEU A 55 3.08 9.27 6.81
N LEU A 56 2.31 10.07 6.07
CA LEU A 56 1.97 11.44 6.46
C LEU A 56 1.17 11.45 7.77
N ILE A 57 0.16 10.60 7.90
CA ILE A 57 -0.65 10.50 9.11
C ILE A 57 0.20 10.01 10.29
N SER A 58 1.09 9.03 10.08
CA SER A 58 2.02 8.58 11.13
C SER A 58 2.92 9.71 11.60
N LEU A 59 3.35 10.59 10.68
CA LEU A 59 4.18 11.75 11.00
C LEU A 59 3.40 12.83 11.74
N LEU A 60 2.15 13.09 11.35
CA LEU A 60 1.26 14.06 12.02
C LEU A 60 0.90 13.62 13.45
N LEU A 61 0.82 12.31 13.69
CA LEU A 61 0.61 11.74 15.03
C LEU A 61 1.90 11.73 15.87
N GLN A 62 2.95 12.44 15.44
CA GLN A 62 4.25 12.55 16.11
C GLN A 62 4.93 11.19 16.38
N GLN A 63 4.59 10.18 15.61
CA GLN A 63 5.28 8.90 15.69
C GLN A 63 6.65 9.01 15.01
N GLN A 64 7.68 8.54 15.70
CA GLN A 64 9.02 8.51 15.12
C GLN A 64 9.07 7.52 13.97
N LEU A 65 9.39 7.99 12.76
CA LEU A 65 9.63 7.13 11.61
C LEU A 65 10.86 6.26 11.86
N ASN A 66 10.62 5.02 12.15
CA ASN A 66 11.65 4.01 12.41
C ASN A 66 11.68 2.96 11.28
N ILE A 67 12.59 2.01 11.41
CA ILE A 67 12.77 0.93 10.42
C ILE A 67 11.49 0.10 10.21
N PHE A 68 10.65 -0.02 11.24
CA PHE A 68 9.38 -0.73 11.18
C PHE A 68 8.36 -0.06 10.26
N ASN A 69 8.40 1.27 10.12
CA ASN A 69 7.55 1.99 9.17
C ASN A 69 7.93 1.71 7.71
N LEU A 70 9.23 1.47 7.43
CA LEU A 70 9.67 1.04 6.09
C LEU A 70 9.21 -0.38 5.77
N VAL A 71 9.27 -1.28 6.74
CA VAL A 71 8.72 -2.65 6.59
C VAL A 71 7.21 -2.59 6.42
N ALA A 72 6.52 -1.74 7.17
CA ALA A 72 5.09 -1.50 7.03
C ALA A 72 4.75 -0.98 5.62
N ALA A 73 5.54 -0.04 5.09
CA ALA A 73 5.35 0.50 3.74
C ALA A 73 5.51 -0.58 2.65
N LEU A 74 6.47 -1.51 2.81
CA LEU A 74 6.60 -2.67 1.90
C LEU A 74 5.37 -3.58 1.96
N LEU A 75 4.85 -3.84 3.14
CA LEU A 75 3.64 -4.64 3.31
C LEU A 75 2.41 -3.95 2.72
N VAL A 76 2.25 -2.66 2.97
CA VAL A 76 1.17 -1.84 2.38
C VAL A 76 1.27 -1.84 0.85
N LEU A 77 2.48 -1.72 0.30
CA LEU A 77 2.72 -1.80 -1.14
C LEU A 77 2.21 -3.12 -1.73
N ALA A 78 2.53 -4.26 -1.11
CA ALA A 78 2.08 -5.57 -1.57
C ALA A 78 0.54 -5.69 -1.53
N LEU A 79 -0.08 -5.32 -0.41
CA LEU A 79 -1.53 -5.40 -0.24
C LEU A 79 -2.29 -4.43 -1.15
N ALA A 80 -1.78 -3.21 -1.32
CA ALA A 80 -2.38 -2.22 -2.21
C ALA A 80 -2.28 -2.64 -3.69
N LEU A 81 -1.19 -3.31 -4.09
CA LEU A 81 -1.07 -3.95 -5.40
C LEU A 81 -2.15 -5.00 -5.60
N ASP A 82 -2.33 -5.90 -4.66
CA ASP A 82 -3.35 -6.95 -4.73
C ASP A 82 -4.74 -6.34 -4.89
N TYR A 83 -5.10 -5.37 -4.07
CA TYR A 83 -6.39 -4.68 -4.17
C TYR A 83 -6.54 -3.95 -5.51
N GLY A 84 -5.51 -3.24 -5.96
CA GLY A 84 -5.51 -2.56 -7.25
C GLY A 84 -5.74 -3.51 -8.42
N ILE A 85 -5.08 -4.66 -8.44
CA ILE A 85 -5.22 -5.68 -9.47
C ILE A 85 -6.62 -6.30 -9.41
N PHE A 86 -7.09 -6.70 -8.23
CA PHE A 86 -8.41 -7.33 -8.07
C PHE A 86 -9.54 -6.41 -8.52
N PHE A 87 -9.53 -5.17 -8.09
CA PHE A 87 -10.57 -4.20 -8.49
C PHE A 87 -10.49 -3.81 -9.97
N THR A 88 -9.31 -3.80 -10.59
CA THR A 88 -9.17 -3.50 -12.03
C THR A 88 -9.54 -4.70 -12.90
N ALA A 89 -9.21 -5.93 -12.47
CA ALA A 89 -9.40 -7.12 -13.30
C ALA A 89 -10.79 -7.76 -13.17
N ARG A 90 -11.51 -7.58 -12.05
CA ARG A 90 -12.69 -8.39 -11.73
C ARG A 90 -13.86 -7.66 -11.07
N LEU A 91 -14.08 -6.40 -11.39
CA LEU A 91 -15.24 -5.63 -10.88
C LEU A 91 -16.61 -6.26 -11.14
N GLN A 92 -16.72 -7.18 -12.10
CA GLN A 92 -18.00 -7.79 -12.50
C GLN A 92 -18.45 -8.93 -11.59
N HIS A 93 -17.61 -9.43 -10.69
CA HIS A 93 -17.94 -10.54 -9.80
C HIS A 93 -18.11 -10.06 -8.37
N GLN A 94 -19.35 -9.92 -7.91
CA GLN A 94 -19.68 -9.49 -6.54
C GLN A 94 -18.99 -10.34 -5.46
N GLU A 95 -18.84 -11.64 -5.69
CA GLU A 95 -18.18 -12.57 -4.78
C GLU A 95 -16.71 -12.20 -4.54
N VAL A 96 -16.00 -11.75 -5.57
CA VAL A 96 -14.59 -11.33 -5.47
C VAL A 96 -14.48 -10.05 -4.66
N VAL A 97 -15.38 -9.09 -4.89
CA VAL A 97 -15.40 -7.82 -4.14
C VAL A 97 -15.66 -8.09 -2.66
N GLN A 98 -16.61 -8.97 -2.33
CA GLN A 98 -16.89 -9.35 -0.94
C GLN A 98 -15.69 -10.02 -0.28
N ALA A 99 -15.01 -10.95 -0.97
CA ALA A 99 -13.82 -11.61 -0.46
C ALA A 99 -12.68 -10.63 -0.17
N VAL A 100 -12.45 -9.67 -1.08
CA VAL A 100 -11.42 -8.63 -0.89
C VAL A 100 -11.77 -7.70 0.28
N LEU A 101 -13.04 -7.28 0.40
CA LEU A 101 -13.50 -6.45 1.53
C LEU A 101 -13.36 -7.19 2.86
N LEU A 102 -13.72 -8.46 2.91
CA LEU A 102 -13.58 -9.28 4.11
C LEU A 102 -12.10 -9.43 4.50
N SER A 103 -11.23 -9.72 3.54
CA SER A 103 -9.77 -9.80 3.75
C SER A 103 -9.19 -8.48 4.23
N ALA A 104 -9.57 -7.36 3.61
CA ALA A 104 -9.13 -6.03 4.03
C ALA A 104 -9.60 -5.68 5.44
N THR A 105 -10.84 -6.02 5.79
CA THR A 105 -11.40 -5.79 7.12
C THR A 105 -10.66 -6.59 8.18
N THR A 106 -10.43 -7.89 7.94
CA THR A 106 -9.69 -8.74 8.89
C THR A 106 -8.24 -8.28 9.07
N SER A 107 -7.56 -7.92 7.98
CA SER A 107 -6.21 -7.36 8.03
C SER A 107 -6.18 -6.02 8.79
N SER A 108 -7.14 -5.13 8.52
CA SER A 108 -7.26 -3.85 9.21
C SER A 108 -7.50 -4.03 10.70
N LEU A 109 -8.36 -4.97 11.11
CA LEU A 109 -8.59 -5.28 12.52
C LEU A 109 -7.32 -5.82 13.20
N ALA A 110 -6.62 -6.75 12.56
CA ALA A 110 -5.40 -7.34 13.11
C ALA A 110 -4.31 -6.28 13.33
N PHE A 111 -4.03 -5.45 12.32
CA PHE A 111 -3.02 -4.40 12.42
C PHE A 111 -3.51 -3.20 13.24
N GLY A 112 -4.80 -2.92 13.24
CA GLY A 112 -5.41 -1.92 14.11
C GLY A 112 -5.25 -2.27 15.59
N LEU A 113 -5.45 -3.54 15.97
CA LEU A 113 -5.17 -4.01 17.33
C LEU A 113 -3.69 -3.89 17.69
N LEU A 114 -2.79 -4.13 16.73
CA LEU A 114 -1.36 -3.98 16.93
C LEU A 114 -0.94 -2.53 17.24
N SER A 115 -1.71 -1.55 16.74
CA SER A 115 -1.47 -0.12 17.02
C SER A 115 -1.65 0.28 18.49
N PHE A 116 -2.35 -0.54 19.28
CA PHE A 116 -2.51 -0.35 20.72
C PHE A 116 -1.41 -1.02 21.56
N SER A 117 -0.37 -1.57 20.92
CA SER A 117 0.74 -2.18 21.63
C SER A 117 1.48 -1.16 22.50
N SER A 118 1.93 -1.61 23.68
CA SER A 118 2.79 -0.82 24.56
C SER A 118 4.18 -0.56 24.01
N THR A 119 4.60 -1.34 23.00
CA THR A 119 5.90 -1.19 22.32
C THR A 119 5.78 -0.17 21.19
N PRO A 120 6.44 1.00 21.25
CA PRO A 120 6.28 2.07 20.27
C PRO A 120 6.57 1.65 18.83
N ALA A 121 7.54 0.76 18.62
CA ALA A 121 7.89 0.25 17.30
C ALA A 121 6.76 -0.60 16.68
N ILE A 122 6.14 -1.46 17.49
CA ILE A 122 5.02 -2.32 17.06
C ILE A 122 3.76 -1.50 16.85
N ALA A 123 3.49 -0.54 17.73
CA ALA A 123 2.36 0.37 17.58
C ALA A 123 2.46 1.21 16.29
N SER A 124 3.63 1.77 16.02
CA SER A 124 3.91 2.53 14.79
C SER A 124 3.76 1.68 13.53
N PHE A 125 4.29 0.45 13.54
CA PHE A 125 4.11 -0.51 12.46
C PHE A 125 2.63 -0.83 12.22
N GLY A 126 1.90 -1.21 13.28
CA GLY A 126 0.48 -1.56 13.21
C GLY A 126 -0.37 -0.42 12.67
N LEU A 127 -0.14 0.82 13.15
CA LEU A 127 -0.85 2.00 12.68
C LEU A 127 -0.59 2.28 11.20
N THR A 128 0.67 2.21 10.77
CA THR A 128 1.03 2.46 9.36
C THR A 128 0.38 1.44 8.42
N VAL A 129 0.41 0.15 8.79
CA VAL A 129 -0.25 -0.90 7.99
C VAL A 129 -1.77 -0.75 8.00
N PHE A 130 -2.37 -0.50 9.17
CA PHE A 130 -3.81 -0.29 9.29
C PHE A 130 -4.30 0.83 8.36
N LEU A 131 -3.66 1.99 8.42
CA LEU A 131 -4.00 3.14 7.58
C LEU A 131 -3.78 2.84 6.09
N GLY A 132 -2.65 2.23 5.75
CA GLY A 132 -2.34 1.87 4.38
C GLY A 132 -3.34 0.88 3.78
N VAL A 133 -3.72 -0.17 4.50
CA VAL A 133 -4.71 -1.16 4.07
C VAL A 133 -6.10 -0.54 3.94
N ALA A 134 -6.54 0.20 4.95
CA ALA A 134 -7.87 0.85 4.95
C ALA A 134 -8.00 1.83 3.77
N LEU A 135 -6.99 2.66 3.55
CA LEU A 135 -6.97 3.62 2.44
C LEU A 135 -6.88 2.92 1.07
N SER A 136 -6.05 1.89 0.94
CA SER A 136 -5.96 1.11 -0.30
C SER A 136 -7.29 0.48 -0.67
N CYS A 137 -7.95 -0.13 0.31
CA CYS A 137 -9.26 -0.77 0.11
C CYS A 137 -10.36 0.26 -0.23
N ALA A 138 -10.33 1.46 0.37
CA ALA A 138 -11.29 2.52 0.09
C ALA A 138 -11.06 3.18 -1.27
N LEU A 139 -9.81 3.36 -1.68
CA LEU A 139 -9.45 4.06 -2.92
C LEU A 139 -9.48 3.13 -4.16
N ALA A 140 -9.21 1.83 -4.00
CA ALA A 140 -9.15 0.89 -5.11
C ALA A 140 -10.44 0.85 -5.96
N PRO A 141 -11.65 0.78 -5.42
CA PRO A 141 -12.87 0.80 -6.20
C PRO A 141 -13.10 2.13 -6.92
N LEU A 142 -12.73 3.26 -6.32
CA LEU A 142 -12.86 4.59 -6.92
C LEU A 142 -12.01 4.72 -8.18
N LEU A 143 -10.76 4.27 -8.12
CA LEU A 143 -9.84 4.34 -9.26
C LEU A 143 -10.23 3.36 -10.37
N SER A 144 -10.74 2.19 -10.03
CA SER A 144 -11.20 1.22 -11.02
C SER A 144 -12.40 1.73 -11.82
N VAL A 145 -13.35 2.38 -11.16
CA VAL A 145 -14.50 3.03 -11.84
C VAL A 145 -14.03 4.13 -12.82
N MET A 146 -13.03 4.92 -12.44
CA MET A 146 -12.45 5.94 -13.32
C MET A 146 -11.80 5.33 -14.57
N VAL A 147 -11.06 4.25 -14.41
CA VAL A 147 -10.38 3.55 -15.51
C VAL A 147 -11.40 2.94 -16.49
N VAL A 148 -12.45 2.30 -15.97
CA VAL A 148 -13.52 1.69 -16.80
C VAL A 148 -14.29 2.75 -17.57
N ARG A 149 -14.70 3.83 -16.94
CA ARG A 149 -15.43 4.94 -17.57
C ARG A 149 -14.66 5.60 -18.71
N GLU A 150 -13.36 5.68 -18.59
CA GLU A 150 -12.50 6.30 -19.60
C GLU A 150 -12.25 5.36 -20.80
N SER A 151 -12.25 4.05 -20.58
CA SER A 151 -12.18 3.05 -21.64
C SER A 151 -13.47 3.01 -22.48
N GLU A 152 -14.65 3.11 -21.84
CA GLU A 152 -15.94 3.18 -22.52
C GLU A 152 -16.08 4.44 -23.40
N LYS A 153 -15.66 5.61 -22.91
CA LYS A 153 -15.68 6.85 -23.69
C LYS A 153 -14.83 6.79 -24.96
N ARG A 154 -13.77 5.99 -24.96
CA ARG A 154 -12.91 5.85 -26.16
C ARG A 154 -13.40 4.79 -27.13
N ALA A 155 -14.16 3.81 -26.67
CA ALA A 155 -14.79 2.83 -27.54
C ALA A 155 -15.98 3.43 -28.29
N ALA A 156 -16.50 4.58 -27.82
CA ALA A 156 -17.64 5.30 -28.41
C ALA A 156 -17.24 6.45 -29.39
N LEU A 157 -15.92 6.68 -29.56
CA LEU A 157 -15.35 7.65 -30.53
C LEU A 157 -14.68 6.93 -31.71
#